data_ae36cddd871c13bd84185ab30f03348c
#
_entry.id   ae36cddd871c13bd84185ab30f03348c
#
_cell.length_a   1.000
_cell.length_b   1.000
_cell.length_c   1.000
_cell.angle_alpha   90.00
_cell.angle_beta   90.00
_cell.angle_gamma   90.00
#
_symmetry.space_group_name_H-M   'P 1'
#
loop_
_entity.id
_entity.type
_entity.pdbx_description
1 polymer ?
#
loop_
_entity_poly.entity_id
_entity_poly.type
_entity_poly.pdbx_seq_one_letter_code
_entity_poly.pdbx_strand_id
1 'polypeptide(L)'
;WIDVAPPSMSILKNAGEPVISMRYIPYNGGAVKETWWDRDSDRKRLLISLGTVKPMVDGLELISWVMDSANEVDADIILQLAINARTGLRKLPSNVRLVDWIPMGVFLNGADGFIHHGGAGNTLTALYSGIPQIVFGEGADRSVNAE
;
A
#
# COMPACT_ATOMS: atom_id res chain seq x y z
N TRP A 1 23.93 11.04 8.34
CA TRP A 1 22.58 10.51 8.11
C TRP A 1 22.65 9.16 7.41
N ILE A 2 21.67 8.30 7.64
CA ILE A 2 21.44 7.08 6.84
C ILE A 2 20.19 7.32 5.99
N ASP A 3 20.33 7.18 4.67
CA ASP A 3 19.25 7.37 3.72
C ASP A 3 18.89 6.04 3.03
N VAL A 4 17.65 5.63 3.16
CA VAL A 4 17.11 4.41 2.54
C VAL A 4 16.27 4.72 1.29
N ALA A 5 16.05 6.00 0.99
CA ALA A 5 15.38 6.42 -0.23
C ALA A 5 16.28 6.21 -1.46
N PRO A 6 15.72 5.86 -2.62
CA PRO A 6 16.50 5.86 -3.85
C PRO A 6 16.98 7.28 -4.17
N PRO A 7 18.10 7.43 -4.90
CA PRO A 7 18.68 8.76 -5.17
C PRO A 7 17.72 9.77 -5.79
N SER A 8 16.73 9.32 -6.57
CA SER A 8 15.72 10.17 -7.19
C SER A 8 14.76 10.79 -6.16
N MET A 9 14.51 10.11 -5.04
CA MET A 9 13.57 10.52 -4.00
C MET A 9 14.27 11.08 -2.74
N SER A 10 15.60 11.07 -2.69
CA SER A 10 16.33 11.53 -1.53
C SER A 10 16.22 13.04 -1.36
N ILE A 11 15.71 13.48 -0.22
CA ILE A 11 15.67 14.89 0.19
C ILE A 11 16.98 15.32 0.88
N LEU A 12 17.86 14.37 1.19
CA LEU A 12 19.10 14.61 1.93
C LEU A 12 20.30 14.99 1.04
N LYS A 13 20.12 15.08 -0.29
CA LYS A 13 21.20 15.38 -1.24
C LYS A 13 22.00 16.65 -0.93
N ASN A 14 21.38 17.61 -0.25
CA ASN A 14 21.98 18.90 0.08
C ASN A 14 21.96 19.20 1.59
N ALA A 15 21.97 18.17 2.42
CA ALA A 15 21.84 18.32 3.88
C ALA A 15 23.05 18.97 4.56
N GLY A 16 24.18 19.17 3.84
CA GLY A 16 25.41 19.72 4.43
C GLY A 16 26.15 18.76 5.38
N GLU A 17 25.58 17.59 5.64
CA GLU A 17 26.09 16.56 6.52
C GLU A 17 26.42 15.28 5.74
N PRO A 18 27.32 14.43 6.22
CA PRO A 18 27.60 13.15 5.58
C PRO A 18 26.34 12.27 5.50
N VAL A 19 26.01 11.79 4.30
CA VAL A 19 24.88 10.90 4.05
C VAL A 19 25.41 9.55 3.57
N ILE A 20 24.99 8.47 4.22
CA ILE A 20 25.29 7.10 3.83
C ILE A 20 24.01 6.52 3.22
N SER A 21 24.04 6.22 1.92
CA SER A 21 22.95 5.54 1.25
C SER A 21 22.93 4.06 1.64
N MET A 22 21.76 3.55 2.02
CA MET A 22 21.53 2.16 2.37
C MET A 22 20.36 1.60 1.58
N ARG A 23 20.48 0.37 1.09
CA ARG A 23 19.37 -0.29 0.40
C ARG A 23 18.20 -0.53 1.36
N TYR A 24 17.02 -0.09 0.96
CA TYR A 24 15.78 -0.45 1.67
C TYR A 24 15.50 -1.95 1.50
N ILE A 25 15.21 -2.61 2.61
CA ILE A 25 14.73 -3.99 2.64
C ILE A 25 13.44 -4.01 3.46
N PRO A 26 12.28 -4.34 2.85
CA PRO A 26 11.02 -4.37 3.58
C PRO A 26 11.03 -5.49 4.63
N TYR A 27 10.68 -5.16 5.85
CA TYR A 27 10.49 -6.11 6.92
C TYR A 27 9.16 -5.85 7.64
N ASN A 28 8.23 -6.79 7.52
CA ASN A 28 6.90 -6.71 8.13
C ASN A 28 6.68 -7.83 9.17
N GLY A 29 7.76 -8.39 9.71
CA GLY A 29 7.67 -9.56 10.58
C GLY A 29 7.46 -10.88 9.82
N GLY A 30 7.33 -11.96 10.58
CA GLY A 30 6.99 -13.27 10.01
C GLY A 30 5.54 -13.33 9.56
N ALA A 31 5.26 -14.09 8.51
CA ALA A 31 3.91 -14.35 8.05
C ALA A 31 3.74 -15.80 7.65
N VAL A 32 2.56 -16.33 7.92
CA VAL A 32 2.11 -17.58 7.35
C VAL A 32 1.31 -17.23 6.09
N LYS A 33 1.73 -17.78 4.95
CA LYS A 33 1.01 -17.59 3.69
C LYS A 33 -0.37 -18.26 3.81
N GLU A 34 -1.41 -17.49 3.60
CA GLU A 34 -2.76 -18.01 3.54
C GLU A 34 -3.07 -18.54 2.14
N THR A 35 -3.95 -19.54 2.03
CA THR A 35 -4.27 -20.21 0.77
C THR A 35 -4.81 -19.25 -0.30
N TRP A 36 -5.58 -18.23 0.09
CA TRP A 36 -6.12 -17.22 -0.82
C TRP A 36 -5.06 -16.27 -1.42
N TRP A 37 -3.80 -16.31 -0.94
CA TRP A 37 -2.72 -15.54 -1.54
C TRP A 37 -2.26 -16.14 -2.86
N ASP A 38 -2.49 -17.44 -3.06
CA ASP A 38 -2.26 -18.06 -4.36
C ASP A 38 -3.26 -17.49 -5.38
N ARG A 39 -2.78 -17.32 -6.60
CA ARG A 39 -3.61 -16.79 -7.68
C ARG A 39 -4.37 -17.95 -8.30
N ASP A 40 -5.69 -17.94 -8.10
CA ASP A 40 -6.59 -18.92 -8.71
C ASP A 40 -7.14 -18.45 -10.06
N SER A 41 -6.78 -17.24 -10.49
CA SER A 41 -7.26 -16.63 -11.73
C SER A 41 -6.18 -15.80 -12.42
N ASP A 42 -6.35 -15.58 -13.73
CA ASP A 42 -5.49 -14.68 -14.52
C ASP A 42 -5.85 -13.18 -14.32
N ARG A 43 -6.86 -12.88 -13.52
CA ARG A 43 -7.26 -11.50 -13.23
C ARG A 43 -6.14 -10.76 -12.53
N LYS A 44 -6.02 -9.47 -12.83
CA LYS A 44 -5.08 -8.59 -12.14
C LYS A 44 -5.41 -8.52 -10.64
N ARG A 45 -4.40 -8.38 -9.82
CA ARG A 45 -4.56 -8.25 -8.37
C ARG A 45 -4.04 -6.89 -7.90
N LEU A 46 -4.93 -6.10 -7.33
CA LEU A 46 -4.63 -4.80 -6.77
C LEU A 46 -4.67 -4.86 -5.25
N LEU A 47 -3.62 -4.37 -4.60
CA LEU A 47 -3.66 -4.13 -3.17
C LEU A 47 -4.01 -2.67 -2.91
N ILE A 48 -4.88 -2.44 -1.94
CA ILE A 48 -5.21 -1.09 -1.45
C ILE A 48 -4.92 -1.04 0.05
N SER A 49 -4.10 -0.09 0.47
CA SER A 49 -3.78 0.13 1.89
C SER A 49 -3.78 1.61 2.25
N LEU A 50 -4.68 1.98 3.14
CA LEU A 50 -4.82 3.35 3.62
C LEU A 50 -3.97 3.64 4.87
N GLY A 51 -3.17 2.66 5.29
CA GLY A 51 -2.42 2.73 6.53
C GLY A 51 -3.32 2.59 7.76
N THR A 52 -2.77 2.89 8.93
CA THR A 52 -3.48 2.75 10.21
C THR A 52 -4.12 4.06 10.70
N VAL A 53 -3.64 5.20 10.24
CA VAL A 53 -4.06 6.52 10.72
C VAL A 53 -5.19 7.12 9.88
N LYS A 54 -5.09 7.04 8.55
CA LYS A 54 -6.04 7.67 7.64
C LYS A 54 -7.48 7.13 7.76
N PRO A 55 -7.73 5.81 7.94
CA PRO A 55 -9.08 5.30 8.15
C PRO A 55 -9.80 5.85 9.38
N MET A 56 -9.05 6.38 10.36
CA MET A 56 -9.63 6.97 11.57
C MET A 56 -10.09 8.42 11.38
N VAL A 57 -9.58 9.12 10.37
CA VAL A 57 -9.83 10.55 10.15
C VAL A 57 -10.70 10.80 8.92
N ASP A 58 -10.35 10.25 7.75
CA ASP A 58 -11.03 10.52 6.47
C ASP A 58 -11.34 9.25 5.66
N GLY A 59 -11.08 8.07 6.23
CA GLY A 59 -11.01 6.81 5.47
C GLY A 59 -12.33 6.28 4.94
N LEU A 60 -13.47 6.68 5.48
CA LEU A 60 -14.77 6.14 5.07
C LEU A 60 -15.15 6.59 3.66
N GLU A 61 -14.81 7.79 3.26
CA GLU A 61 -15.12 8.31 1.92
C GLU A 61 -14.33 7.58 0.85
N LEU A 62 -13.02 7.41 1.05
CA LEU A 62 -12.16 6.68 0.12
C LEU A 62 -12.54 5.20 0.03
N ILE A 63 -12.92 4.57 1.15
CA ILE A 63 -13.44 3.20 1.16
C ILE A 63 -14.73 3.12 0.35
N SER A 64 -15.64 4.11 0.48
CA SER A 64 -16.86 4.16 -0.31
C SER A 64 -16.56 4.24 -1.81
N TRP A 65 -15.63 5.10 -2.22
CA TRP A 65 -15.22 5.20 -3.63
C TRP A 65 -14.64 3.89 -4.17
N VAL A 66 -13.79 3.22 -3.38
CA VAL A 66 -13.27 1.89 -3.75
C VAL A 66 -14.41 0.90 -3.94
N MET A 67 -15.39 0.89 -3.04
CA MET A 67 -16.55 -0.01 -3.13
C MET A 67 -17.46 0.30 -4.33
N ASP A 68 -17.66 1.58 -4.61
CA ASP A 68 -18.53 2.01 -5.70
C ASP A 68 -17.88 1.71 -7.08
N SER A 69 -16.55 1.87 -7.18
CA SER A 69 -15.80 1.66 -8.42
C SER A 69 -15.33 0.21 -8.65
N ALA A 70 -15.34 -0.63 -7.61
CA ALA A 70 -14.73 -1.96 -7.69
C ALA A 70 -15.34 -2.86 -8.78
N ASN A 71 -16.65 -2.75 -9.02
CA ASN A 71 -17.34 -3.55 -10.04
C ASN A 71 -16.99 -3.14 -11.48
N GLU A 72 -16.43 -1.95 -11.67
CA GLU A 72 -16.03 -1.42 -12.97
C GLU A 72 -14.59 -1.84 -13.35
N VAL A 73 -13.84 -2.41 -12.39
CA VAL A 73 -12.45 -2.80 -12.57
C VAL A 73 -12.35 -4.31 -12.73
N ASP A 74 -11.74 -4.77 -13.82
CA ASP A 74 -11.46 -6.19 -14.03
C ASP A 74 -10.20 -6.62 -13.27
N ALA A 75 -10.30 -6.60 -11.95
CA ALA A 75 -9.24 -7.01 -11.05
C ALA A 75 -9.82 -7.56 -9.75
N ASP A 76 -9.03 -8.39 -9.07
CA ASP A 76 -9.25 -8.77 -7.69
C ASP A 76 -8.65 -7.72 -6.78
N ILE A 77 -9.46 -7.13 -5.93
CA ILE A 77 -9.06 -6.04 -5.02
C ILE A 77 -8.90 -6.60 -3.62
N ILE A 78 -7.70 -6.47 -3.07
CA ILE A 78 -7.40 -6.79 -1.69
C ILE A 78 -7.35 -5.46 -0.92
N LEU A 79 -8.37 -5.19 -0.12
CA LEU A 79 -8.44 -3.97 0.69
C LEU A 79 -7.98 -4.25 2.12
N GLN A 80 -6.82 -3.72 2.47
CA GLN A 80 -6.33 -3.78 3.84
C GLN A 80 -7.02 -2.72 4.69
N LEU A 81 -7.81 -3.20 5.64
CA LEU A 81 -8.57 -2.36 6.55
C LEU A 81 -8.67 -3.02 7.92
N ALA A 82 -8.20 -2.32 8.94
CA ALA A 82 -8.26 -2.81 10.32
C ALA A 82 -9.70 -3.14 10.75
N ILE A 83 -9.87 -4.16 11.56
CA ILE A 83 -11.19 -4.69 11.97
C ILE A 83 -12.07 -3.59 12.57
N ASN A 84 -11.50 -2.72 13.40
CA ASN A 84 -12.22 -1.60 14.03
C ASN A 84 -12.70 -0.53 13.04
N ALA A 85 -12.11 -0.45 11.85
CA ALA A 85 -12.49 0.50 10.79
C ALA A 85 -13.55 -0.08 9.82
N ARG A 86 -14.02 -1.31 10.05
CA ARG A 86 -15.00 -1.98 9.17
C ARG A 86 -16.46 -1.72 9.53
N THR A 87 -16.70 -1.01 10.63
CA THR A 87 -18.06 -0.71 11.10
C THR A 87 -18.80 0.15 10.08
N GLY A 88 -19.99 -0.27 9.69
CA GLY A 88 -20.84 0.47 8.74
C GLY A 88 -20.53 0.23 7.26
N LEU A 89 -19.61 -0.67 6.93
CA LEU A 89 -19.36 -1.04 5.53
C LEU A 89 -20.62 -1.68 4.90
N ARG A 90 -20.92 -1.28 3.66
CA ARG A 90 -21.94 -1.91 2.83
C ARG A 90 -21.50 -3.33 2.43
N LYS A 91 -22.39 -4.07 1.77
CA LYS A 91 -22.05 -5.36 1.18
C LYS A 91 -20.87 -5.19 0.21
N LEU A 92 -19.86 -6.03 0.38
CA LEU A 92 -18.67 -6.01 -0.48
C LEU A 92 -19.01 -6.43 -1.91
N PRO A 93 -18.43 -5.75 -2.92
CA PRO A 93 -18.38 -6.28 -4.28
C PRO A 93 -17.72 -7.66 -4.31
N SER A 94 -18.09 -8.49 -5.26
CA SER A 94 -17.63 -9.89 -5.35
C SER A 94 -16.12 -10.02 -5.61
N ASN A 95 -15.51 -9.00 -6.19
CA ASN A 95 -14.09 -8.91 -6.49
C ASN A 95 -13.28 -8.18 -5.39
N VAL A 96 -13.90 -7.85 -4.25
CA VAL A 96 -13.22 -7.20 -3.11
C VAL A 96 -13.10 -8.16 -1.95
N ARG A 97 -11.88 -8.34 -1.45
CA ARG A 97 -11.56 -9.05 -0.22
C ARG A 97 -11.02 -8.08 0.82
N LEU A 98 -11.63 -8.06 2.01
CA LEU A 98 -11.07 -7.33 3.16
C LEU A 98 -10.07 -8.20 3.90
N VAL A 99 -8.94 -7.60 4.22
CA VAL A 99 -7.92 -8.17 5.09
C VAL A 99 -7.60 -7.21 6.23
N ASP A 100 -7.25 -7.71 7.39
CA ASP A 100 -6.87 -6.87 8.53
C ASP A 100 -5.41 -6.43 8.40
N TRP A 101 -4.54 -7.40 8.27
CA TRP A 101 -3.11 -7.18 8.12
C TRP A 101 -2.52 -8.19 7.14
N ILE A 102 -1.58 -7.71 6.33
CA ILE A 102 -0.75 -8.55 5.46
C ILE A 102 0.70 -8.04 5.46
N PRO A 103 1.69 -8.92 5.38
CA PRO A 103 3.09 -8.54 5.23
C PRO A 103 3.32 -8.02 3.81
N MET A 104 3.35 -6.70 3.66
CA MET A 104 3.49 -6.03 2.37
C MET A 104 4.67 -6.53 1.55
N GLY A 105 5.86 -6.69 2.18
CA GLY A 105 7.06 -7.14 1.49
C GLY A 105 6.98 -8.55 0.89
N VAL A 106 6.02 -9.36 1.35
CA VAL A 106 5.76 -10.69 0.76
C VAL A 106 4.62 -10.62 -0.25
N PHE A 107 3.53 -9.96 0.13
CA PHE A 107 2.30 -9.95 -0.66
C PHE A 107 2.47 -9.20 -1.99
N LEU A 108 3.20 -8.07 -2.00
CA LEU A 108 3.39 -7.26 -3.20
C LEU A 108 4.14 -7.99 -4.32
N ASN A 109 4.95 -9.01 -4.00
CA ASN A 109 5.60 -9.83 -5.03
C ASN A 109 4.62 -10.60 -5.92
N GLY A 110 3.36 -10.76 -5.50
CA GLY A 110 2.29 -11.40 -6.27
C GLY A 110 1.18 -10.44 -6.69
N ALA A 111 1.31 -9.14 -6.45
CA ALA A 111 0.36 -8.12 -6.86
C ALA A 111 0.76 -7.49 -8.20
N ASP A 112 -0.23 -6.98 -8.94
CA ASP A 112 -0.02 -6.26 -10.21
C ASP A 112 -0.05 -4.74 -10.02
N GLY A 113 -0.48 -4.26 -8.86
CA GLY A 113 -0.48 -2.83 -8.52
C GLY A 113 -0.77 -2.58 -7.04
N PHE A 114 -0.36 -1.43 -6.56
CA PHE A 114 -0.54 -1.01 -5.18
C PHE A 114 -1.07 0.41 -5.10
N ILE A 115 -2.17 0.58 -4.40
CA ILE A 115 -2.81 1.87 -4.15
C ILE A 115 -2.69 2.16 -2.67
N HIS A 116 -2.07 3.29 -2.32
CA HIS A 116 -1.79 3.56 -0.91
C HIS A 116 -1.70 5.05 -0.57
N HIS A 117 -1.62 5.34 0.72
CA HIS A 117 -1.65 6.69 1.27
C HIS A 117 -0.31 7.47 1.17
N GLY A 118 0.74 6.92 0.56
CA GLY A 118 2.02 7.61 0.36
C GLY A 118 2.99 7.59 1.54
N GLY A 119 2.73 6.85 2.60
CA GLY A 119 3.73 6.70 3.68
C GLY A 119 5.00 6.01 3.19
N ALA A 120 6.18 6.46 3.67
CA ALA A 120 7.49 6.01 3.20
C ALA A 120 7.64 4.48 3.18
N GLY A 121 7.19 3.76 4.21
CA GLY A 121 7.27 2.30 4.27
C GLY A 121 6.52 1.61 3.10
N ASN A 122 5.33 2.07 2.76
CA ASN A 122 4.55 1.53 1.65
C ASN A 122 5.19 1.87 0.30
N THR A 123 5.58 3.14 0.11
CA THR A 123 6.24 3.61 -1.11
C THR A 123 7.52 2.84 -1.39
N LEU A 124 8.40 2.74 -0.40
CA LEU A 124 9.67 2.03 -0.56
C LEU A 124 9.48 0.51 -0.74
N THR A 125 8.46 -0.08 -0.12
CA THR A 125 8.13 -1.50 -0.33
C THR A 125 7.63 -1.75 -1.73
N ALA A 126 6.78 -0.87 -2.29
CA ALA A 126 6.32 -0.97 -3.67
C ALA A 126 7.48 -0.84 -4.67
N LEU A 127 8.37 0.13 -4.46
CA LEU A 127 9.59 0.30 -5.26
C LEU A 127 10.50 -0.94 -5.19
N TYR A 128 10.69 -1.49 -4.00
CA TYR A 128 11.45 -2.73 -3.82
C TYR A 128 10.85 -3.91 -4.59
N SER A 129 9.52 -4.01 -4.59
CA SER A 129 8.80 -5.09 -5.30
C SER A 129 8.66 -4.85 -6.80
N GLY A 130 9.03 -3.65 -7.29
CA GLY A 130 9.00 -3.32 -8.72
C GLY A 130 7.60 -3.24 -9.33
N ILE A 131 6.56 -2.98 -8.53
CA ILE A 131 5.18 -2.91 -9.00
C ILE A 131 4.72 -1.46 -9.20
N PRO A 132 3.78 -1.21 -10.13
CA PRO A 132 3.13 0.08 -10.27
C PRO A 132 2.43 0.50 -8.98
N GLN A 133 2.50 1.79 -8.64
CA GLN A 133 1.82 2.33 -7.48
C GLN A 133 1.04 3.60 -7.80
N ILE A 134 -0.10 3.75 -7.11
CA ILE A 134 -0.89 4.98 -7.09
C ILE A 134 -0.87 5.50 -5.66
N VAL A 135 -0.49 6.75 -5.50
CA VAL A 135 -0.32 7.38 -4.19
C VAL A 135 -1.38 8.46 -3.98
N PHE A 136 -2.15 8.35 -2.91
CA PHE A 136 -3.02 9.41 -2.42
C PHE A 136 -2.26 10.23 -1.37
N GLY A 137 -1.49 11.21 -1.85
CA GLY A 137 -0.56 11.97 -1.01
C GLY A 137 -1.18 13.20 -0.37
N GLU A 138 -1.53 13.12 0.92
CA GLU A 138 -1.85 14.28 1.74
C GLU A 138 -1.16 14.19 3.10
N GLY A 139 -0.51 15.26 3.51
CA GLY A 139 0.14 15.41 4.82
C GLY A 139 1.49 14.71 4.99
N ALA A 140 2.33 15.25 5.86
CA ALA A 140 3.68 14.79 6.19
C ALA A 140 4.56 14.55 4.94
N ASP A 141 5.22 13.39 4.87
CA ASP A 141 6.09 12.97 3.77
C ASP A 141 5.34 12.48 2.51
N ARG A 142 4.01 12.40 2.56
CA ARG A 142 3.20 11.73 1.53
C ARG A 142 3.18 12.46 0.21
N SER A 143 3.11 13.80 0.23
CA SER A 143 3.17 14.62 -0.98
C SER A 143 4.51 14.46 -1.69
N VAL A 144 5.61 14.43 -0.94
CA VAL A 144 6.95 14.21 -1.49
C VAL A 144 7.10 12.82 -2.11
N ASN A 145 6.45 11.80 -1.53
CA ASN A 145 6.48 10.43 -2.06
C ASN A 145 5.54 10.22 -3.26
N ALA A 146 4.67 11.19 -3.56
CA ALA A 146 3.73 11.13 -4.68
C ALA A 146 4.26 11.78 -5.98
N GLU A 147 5.34 12.56 -5.89
CA GLU A 147 6.05 13.20 -7.02
C GLU A 147 7.02 12.21 -7.70
#